data_f7954f214ae04383cedf068180d1aa72
#
_entry.id   f7954f214ae04383cedf068180d1aa72
#
_cell.length_a   1.000
_cell.length_b   1.000
_cell.length_c   1.000
_cell.angle_alpha   90.00
_cell.angle_beta   90.00
_cell.angle_gamma   90.00
#
_symmetry.space_group_name_H-M   'P 1'
#
loop_
_entity.id
_entity.type
_entity.pdbx_description
1 polymer ?
#
loop_
_entity_poly.entity_id
_entity_poly.type
_entity_poly.pdbx_seq_one_letter_code
_entity_poly.pdbx_strand_id
1 'polypeptide(L)'
;MTEQVPAIDTLGRDSWRIFRILSEFVEGFEELAALPPAVAVFGSARSARGSRDYQRALEMGRALVEAGYAVVTGGGPGDMEAANRGAKEAGGESIGLAIELPHEEGPNPYLTTSLSFRYFFVRKFMFVKYSQAFVILPGGFGTLDEMFEAITLIQTKKTRPFPVVLVDDDGFWDGLLDWIENTLVARGKVSAGDPAILRRARTPAEVVEILRTTKVPEKAR
;
A
#
# COMPACT_ATOMS: atom_id res chain seq x y z
N MET A 1 28.85 -21.68 -33.51
CA MET A 1 29.57 -20.47 -33.10
C MET A 1 28.73 -19.81 -32.03
N THR A 2 29.08 -20.01 -30.76
CA THR A 2 28.43 -19.40 -29.62
C THR A 2 29.08 -18.03 -29.42
N GLU A 3 28.33 -16.99 -29.67
CA GLU A 3 28.72 -15.61 -29.39
C GLU A 3 28.83 -15.42 -27.88
N GLN A 4 30.04 -15.33 -27.38
CA GLN A 4 30.33 -14.92 -26.00
C GLN A 4 30.04 -13.43 -25.88
N VAL A 5 28.96 -13.10 -25.21
CA VAL A 5 28.66 -11.72 -24.79
C VAL A 5 29.76 -11.27 -23.82
N PRO A 6 30.45 -10.14 -24.07
CA PRO A 6 31.56 -9.71 -23.22
C PRO A 6 31.08 -9.39 -21.80
N ALA A 7 31.69 -10.03 -20.80
CA ALA A 7 31.37 -9.86 -19.37
C ALA A 7 31.55 -8.39 -18.82
N ILE A 8 32.25 -7.54 -19.56
CA ILE A 8 32.58 -6.17 -19.16
C ILE A 8 31.40 -5.20 -19.28
N ASP A 9 30.43 -5.45 -20.18
CA ASP A 9 29.31 -4.53 -20.41
C ASP A 9 28.21 -4.66 -19.34
N THR A 10 28.14 -5.80 -18.64
CA THR A 10 27.18 -6.04 -17.54
C THR A 10 27.59 -5.33 -16.26
N LEU A 11 28.86 -5.29 -15.90
CA LEU A 11 29.36 -4.65 -14.66
C LEU A 11 29.15 -3.14 -14.66
N GLY A 12 29.35 -2.46 -15.80
CA GLY A 12 29.09 -1.03 -15.93
C GLY A 12 27.61 -0.68 -15.78
N ARG A 13 26.72 -1.49 -16.34
CA ARG A 13 25.27 -1.29 -16.26
C ARG A 13 24.74 -1.49 -14.84
N ASP A 14 25.23 -2.46 -14.10
CA ASP A 14 24.79 -2.74 -12.72
C ASP A 14 25.26 -1.68 -11.74
N SER A 15 26.47 -1.12 -11.93
CA SER A 15 26.95 -0.01 -11.12
C SER A 15 26.07 1.23 -11.27
N TRP A 16 25.67 1.60 -12.49
CA TRP A 16 24.76 2.71 -12.74
C TRP A 16 23.33 2.43 -12.20
N ARG A 17 22.90 1.18 -12.18
CA ARG A 17 21.63 0.77 -11.58
C ARG A 17 21.59 1.08 -10.09
N ILE A 18 22.68 0.83 -9.35
CA ILE A 18 22.78 1.13 -7.91
C ILE A 18 22.56 2.63 -7.66
N PHE A 19 23.18 3.50 -8.45
CA PHE A 19 22.98 4.95 -8.30
C PHE A 19 21.53 5.38 -8.54
N ARG A 20 20.85 4.79 -9.51
CA ARG A 20 19.41 5.05 -9.74
C ARG A 20 18.55 4.58 -8.58
N ILE A 21 18.83 3.40 -8.03
CA ILE A 21 18.14 2.89 -6.83
C ILE A 21 18.32 3.85 -5.66
N LEU A 22 19.55 4.30 -5.42
CA LEU A 22 19.86 5.27 -4.37
C LEU A 22 19.15 6.61 -4.60
N SER A 23 19.11 7.10 -5.83
CA SER A 23 18.39 8.32 -6.19
C SER A 23 16.91 8.24 -5.84
N GLU A 24 16.23 7.12 -6.16
CA GLU A 24 14.81 6.94 -5.81
C GLU A 24 14.59 6.89 -4.28
N PHE A 25 15.54 6.30 -3.52
CA PHE A 25 15.47 6.35 -2.05
C PHE A 25 15.63 7.77 -1.52
N VAL A 26 16.59 8.53 -2.02
CA VAL A 26 16.84 9.92 -1.59
C VAL A 26 15.62 10.79 -1.89
N GLU A 27 15.11 10.76 -3.13
CA GLU A 27 13.91 11.50 -3.54
C GLU A 27 12.70 11.13 -2.66
N GLY A 28 12.45 9.84 -2.47
CA GLY A 28 11.35 9.40 -1.61
C GLY A 28 11.50 9.83 -0.16
N PHE A 29 12.72 9.88 0.37
CA PHE A 29 12.96 10.37 1.74
C PHE A 29 12.77 11.88 1.86
N GLU A 30 13.22 12.66 0.90
CA GLU A 30 13.08 14.11 0.90
C GLU A 30 11.62 14.54 0.76
N GLU A 31 10.91 14.00 -0.22
CA GLU A 31 9.53 14.36 -0.53
C GLU A 31 8.54 13.91 0.56
N LEU A 32 8.79 12.76 1.20
CA LEU A 32 7.90 12.21 2.21
C LEU A 32 8.31 12.55 3.66
N ALA A 33 9.42 13.27 3.86
CA ALA A 33 9.94 13.57 5.21
C ALA A 33 8.97 14.38 6.07
N ALA A 34 8.24 15.31 5.46
CA ALA A 34 7.30 16.21 6.12
C ALA A 34 5.85 15.70 6.11
N LEU A 35 5.61 14.46 5.63
CA LEU A 35 4.28 13.90 5.53
C LEU A 35 3.62 13.79 6.92
N PRO A 36 2.39 14.30 7.10
CA PRO A 36 1.63 14.05 8.32
C PRO A 36 1.34 12.56 8.51
N PRO A 37 0.77 12.14 9.64
CA PRO A 37 0.33 10.75 9.82
C PRO A 37 -0.44 10.27 8.61
N ALA A 38 0.01 9.18 7.97
CA ALA A 38 -0.55 8.73 6.71
C ALA A 38 -1.03 7.28 6.78
N VAL A 39 -2.05 6.97 5.97
CA VAL A 39 -2.60 5.63 5.79
C VAL A 39 -2.51 5.25 4.33
N ALA A 40 -1.92 4.08 4.05
CA ALA A 40 -1.91 3.53 2.71
C ALA A 40 -3.23 2.81 2.41
N VAL A 41 -3.81 3.08 1.25
CA VAL A 41 -5.03 2.45 0.76
C VAL A 41 -4.72 1.67 -0.51
N PHE A 42 -4.98 0.37 -0.49
CA PHE A 42 -4.80 -0.55 -1.60
C PHE A 42 -6.14 -1.12 -2.03
N GLY A 43 -6.34 -1.29 -3.32
CA GLY A 43 -7.55 -1.81 -3.90
C GLY A 43 -7.38 -2.12 -5.39
N SER A 44 -8.48 -2.36 -6.08
CA SER A 44 -8.47 -2.71 -7.50
C SER A 44 -8.22 -1.50 -8.41
N ALA A 45 -7.25 -1.61 -9.32
CA ALA A 45 -7.09 -0.65 -10.42
C ALA A 45 -8.23 -0.72 -11.45
N ARG A 46 -9.10 -1.73 -11.37
CA ARG A 46 -10.15 -2.02 -12.37
C ARG A 46 -11.55 -1.58 -11.93
N SER A 47 -11.68 -1.00 -10.74
CA SER A 47 -12.97 -0.50 -10.24
C SER A 47 -13.46 0.64 -11.14
N ALA A 48 -14.60 0.47 -11.77
CA ALA A 48 -15.17 1.47 -12.64
C ALA A 48 -15.69 2.67 -11.85
N ARG A 49 -15.53 3.88 -12.38
CA ARG A 49 -16.14 5.09 -11.80
C ARG A 49 -17.63 4.89 -11.62
N GLY A 50 -18.14 5.16 -10.41
CA GLY A 50 -19.55 4.96 -10.06
C GLY A 50 -19.92 3.55 -9.60
N SER A 51 -18.99 2.59 -9.62
CA SER A 51 -19.21 1.29 -8.99
C SER A 51 -19.25 1.41 -7.47
N ARG A 52 -19.79 0.38 -6.80
CA ARG A 52 -19.81 0.28 -5.34
C ARG A 52 -18.40 0.34 -4.74
N ASP A 53 -17.44 -0.36 -5.34
CA ASP A 53 -16.06 -0.39 -4.86
C ASP A 53 -15.41 0.99 -4.99
N TYR A 54 -15.58 1.66 -6.15
CA TYR A 54 -15.10 3.03 -6.34
C TYR A 54 -15.70 3.99 -5.29
N GLN A 55 -17.00 3.90 -5.03
CA GLN A 55 -17.67 4.74 -4.04
C GLN A 55 -17.15 4.47 -2.62
N ARG A 56 -16.97 3.19 -2.27
CA ARG A 56 -16.37 2.78 -0.99
C ARG A 56 -14.96 3.34 -0.81
N ALA A 57 -14.13 3.27 -1.84
CA ALA A 57 -12.78 3.81 -1.82
C ALA A 57 -12.77 5.34 -1.67
N LEU A 58 -13.69 6.03 -2.35
CA LEU A 58 -13.85 7.49 -2.24
C LEU A 58 -14.26 7.91 -0.82
N GLU A 59 -15.24 7.22 -0.24
CA GLU A 59 -15.69 7.46 1.13
C GLU A 59 -14.57 7.16 2.14
N MET A 60 -13.76 6.11 1.89
CA MET A 60 -12.60 5.77 2.70
C MET A 60 -11.58 6.91 2.70
N GLY A 61 -11.20 7.42 1.53
CA GLY A 61 -10.26 8.54 1.42
C GLY A 61 -10.73 9.77 2.19
N ARG A 62 -12.01 10.12 2.07
CA ARG A 62 -12.63 11.22 2.82
C ARG A 62 -12.57 11.00 4.32
N ALA A 63 -13.00 9.84 4.80
CA ALA A 63 -13.06 9.52 6.23
C ALA A 63 -11.68 9.53 6.88
N LEU A 64 -10.64 9.08 6.17
CA LEU A 64 -9.26 9.12 6.66
C LEU A 64 -8.78 10.56 6.84
N VAL A 65 -9.04 11.44 5.89
CA VAL A 65 -8.69 12.87 6.00
C VAL A 65 -9.45 13.55 7.14
N GLU A 66 -10.76 13.32 7.26
CA GLU A 66 -11.57 13.84 8.37
C GLU A 66 -11.08 13.33 9.73
N ALA A 67 -10.44 12.16 9.77
CA ALA A 67 -9.79 11.62 10.96
C ALA A 67 -8.36 12.14 11.20
N GLY A 68 -7.83 13.01 10.32
CA GLY A 68 -6.52 13.65 10.45
C GLY A 68 -5.36 12.90 9.79
N TYR A 69 -5.64 11.95 8.88
CA TYR A 69 -4.62 11.22 8.15
C TYR A 69 -4.47 11.72 6.72
N ALA A 70 -3.23 11.72 6.22
CA ALA A 70 -2.97 11.75 4.79
C ALA A 70 -3.30 10.40 4.15
N VAL A 71 -3.67 10.40 2.88
CA VAL A 71 -3.96 9.18 2.12
C VAL A 71 -2.85 8.90 1.13
N VAL A 72 -2.29 7.71 1.18
CA VAL A 72 -1.25 7.25 0.26
C VAL A 72 -1.81 6.10 -0.57
N THR A 73 -1.66 6.17 -1.88
CA THR A 73 -2.05 5.08 -2.81
C THR A 73 -0.94 4.82 -3.84
N GLY A 74 -1.13 3.84 -4.72
CA GLY A 74 -0.28 3.66 -5.90
C GLY A 74 -0.43 4.73 -6.98
N GLY A 75 -1.33 5.72 -6.81
CA GLY A 75 -1.52 6.83 -7.75
C GLY A 75 -2.22 6.48 -9.06
N GLY A 76 -2.60 5.23 -9.27
CA GLY A 76 -3.25 4.73 -10.49
C GLY A 76 -4.77 4.92 -10.52
N PRO A 77 -5.45 4.23 -11.44
CA PRO A 77 -6.90 4.30 -11.60
C PRO A 77 -7.67 3.46 -10.55
N GLY A 78 -8.98 3.40 -10.70
CA GLY A 78 -9.88 2.57 -9.89
C GLY A 78 -9.98 3.03 -8.44
N ASP A 79 -9.80 2.12 -7.50
CA ASP A 79 -9.90 2.41 -6.07
C ASP A 79 -8.81 3.38 -5.59
N MET A 80 -7.64 3.37 -6.23
CA MET A 80 -6.57 4.33 -5.94
C MET A 80 -7.01 5.75 -6.29
N GLU A 81 -7.54 5.95 -7.50
CA GLU A 81 -8.11 7.22 -7.92
C GLU A 81 -9.24 7.66 -6.99
N ALA A 82 -10.14 6.76 -6.64
CA ALA A 82 -11.29 7.05 -5.79
C ALA A 82 -10.85 7.51 -4.39
N ALA A 83 -9.92 6.79 -3.76
CA ALA A 83 -9.39 7.15 -2.44
C ALA A 83 -8.65 8.50 -2.48
N ASN A 84 -7.82 8.74 -3.50
CA ASN A 84 -7.15 10.02 -3.71
C ASN A 84 -8.15 11.15 -3.92
N ARG A 85 -9.19 10.92 -4.72
CA ARG A 85 -10.26 11.87 -4.94
C ARG A 85 -10.98 12.24 -3.63
N GLY A 86 -11.38 11.23 -2.86
CA GLY A 86 -12.02 11.44 -1.56
C GLY A 86 -11.16 12.26 -0.61
N ALA A 87 -9.85 11.98 -0.56
CA ALA A 87 -8.89 12.72 0.25
C ALA A 87 -8.76 14.19 -0.20
N LYS A 88 -8.57 14.43 -1.50
CA LYS A 88 -8.42 15.77 -2.07
C LYS A 88 -9.69 16.60 -1.91
N GLU A 89 -10.86 16.02 -2.16
CA GLU A 89 -12.16 16.70 -1.99
C GLU A 89 -12.44 17.06 -0.52
N ALA A 90 -11.90 16.29 0.43
CA ALA A 90 -11.95 16.61 1.86
C ALA A 90 -10.87 17.62 2.32
N GLY A 91 -10.05 18.13 1.41
CA GLY A 91 -9.01 19.13 1.70
C GLY A 91 -7.75 18.57 2.35
N GLY A 92 -7.52 17.26 2.28
CA GLY A 92 -6.36 16.60 2.86
C GLY A 92 -5.23 16.32 1.87
N GLU A 93 -4.11 15.81 2.40
CA GLU A 93 -2.98 15.36 1.61
C GLU A 93 -3.29 14.02 0.92
N SER A 94 -3.11 14.01 -0.41
CA SER A 94 -3.41 12.89 -1.29
C SER A 94 -2.17 12.53 -2.09
N ILE A 95 -1.53 11.43 -1.71
CA ILE A 95 -0.21 11.04 -2.21
C ILE A 95 -0.32 9.84 -3.13
N GLY A 96 0.39 9.90 -4.25
CA GLY A 96 0.55 8.79 -5.19
C GLY A 96 2.00 8.32 -5.23
N LEU A 97 2.23 7.06 -4.88
CA LEU A 97 3.51 6.38 -5.10
C LEU A 97 3.37 5.49 -6.33
N ALA A 98 3.56 6.08 -7.51
CA ALA A 98 3.40 5.40 -8.78
C ALA A 98 4.57 4.46 -9.11
N ILE A 99 4.33 3.48 -9.96
CA ILE A 99 5.38 2.64 -10.57
C ILE A 99 5.40 2.90 -12.07
N GLU A 100 6.58 3.03 -12.64
CA GLU A 100 6.72 3.16 -14.09
C GLU A 100 6.41 1.81 -14.76
N LEU A 101 5.27 1.72 -15.46
CA LEU A 101 4.89 0.55 -16.24
C LEU A 101 4.78 0.91 -17.73
N PRO A 102 5.19 0.01 -18.66
CA PRO A 102 5.32 0.32 -20.08
C PRO A 102 4.02 0.75 -20.81
N HIS A 103 2.86 0.57 -20.19
CA HIS A 103 1.55 0.79 -20.83
C HIS A 103 0.51 1.42 -19.89
N GLU A 104 0.91 1.99 -18.75
CA GLU A 104 -0.04 2.67 -17.87
C GLU A 104 -0.18 4.15 -18.25
N GLU A 105 -1.42 4.64 -18.22
CA GLU A 105 -1.73 6.06 -18.17
C GLU A 105 -1.09 6.67 -16.92
N GLY A 106 -0.63 7.92 -17.02
CA GLY A 106 0.04 8.60 -15.91
C GLY A 106 -0.78 8.65 -14.60
N PRO A 107 -0.26 9.28 -13.56
CA PRO A 107 -0.92 9.31 -12.25
C PRO A 107 -2.30 9.98 -12.32
N ASN A 108 -3.21 9.56 -11.44
CA ASN A 108 -4.56 10.13 -11.39
C ASN A 108 -4.53 11.63 -11.00
N PRO A 109 -5.55 12.44 -11.41
CA PRO A 109 -5.54 13.91 -11.26
C PRO A 109 -5.84 14.40 -9.83
N TYR A 110 -6.06 13.51 -8.89
CA TYR A 110 -6.46 13.86 -7.53
C TYR A 110 -5.30 13.85 -6.52
N LEU A 111 -4.08 13.79 -6.98
CA LEU A 111 -2.90 13.83 -6.12
C LEU A 111 -2.53 15.28 -5.74
N THR A 112 -2.06 15.46 -4.51
CA THR A 112 -1.35 16.66 -4.06
C THR A 112 0.17 16.48 -4.21
N THR A 113 0.63 15.24 -4.01
CA THR A 113 2.03 14.85 -4.19
C THR A 113 2.09 13.55 -5.00
N SER A 114 2.96 13.50 -6.00
CA SER A 114 3.16 12.33 -6.87
C SER A 114 4.64 12.01 -7.00
N LEU A 115 5.01 10.80 -6.60
CA LEU A 115 6.34 10.24 -6.85
C LEU A 115 6.23 9.05 -7.79
N SER A 116 7.21 8.92 -8.69
CA SER A 116 7.27 7.80 -9.64
C SER A 116 8.52 6.98 -9.36
N PHE A 117 8.35 5.69 -9.22
CA PHE A 117 9.41 4.71 -8.95
C PHE A 117 9.55 3.76 -10.12
N ARG A 118 10.78 3.43 -10.45
CA ARG A 118 11.11 2.38 -11.42
C ARG A 118 11.24 1.02 -10.73
N TYR A 119 11.66 1.03 -9.45
CA TYR A 119 11.92 -0.19 -8.70
C TYR A 119 10.83 -0.48 -7.69
N PHE A 120 10.13 -1.61 -7.85
CA PHE A 120 9.05 -2.04 -6.95
C PHE A 120 9.48 -2.05 -5.48
N PHE A 121 10.66 -2.58 -5.16
CA PHE A 121 11.12 -2.69 -3.78
C PHE A 121 11.38 -1.33 -3.12
N VAL A 122 11.79 -0.30 -3.87
CA VAL A 122 11.92 1.07 -3.34
C VAL A 122 10.55 1.62 -2.99
N ARG A 123 9.60 1.53 -3.92
CA ARG A 123 8.21 1.95 -3.69
C ARG A 123 7.58 1.25 -2.48
N LYS A 124 7.71 -0.07 -2.40
CA LYS A 124 7.20 -0.88 -1.29
C LYS A 124 7.78 -0.44 0.05
N PHE A 125 9.08 -0.17 0.09
CA PHE A 125 9.73 0.37 1.27
C PHE A 125 9.11 1.71 1.71
N MET A 126 8.80 2.62 0.77
CA MET A 126 8.17 3.90 1.08
C MET A 126 6.76 3.72 1.67
N PHE A 127 5.95 2.82 1.13
CA PHE A 127 4.65 2.49 1.72
C PHE A 127 4.78 2.06 3.18
N VAL A 128 5.64 1.11 3.48
CA VAL A 128 5.83 0.60 4.84
C VAL A 128 6.43 1.66 5.77
N LYS A 129 7.40 2.45 5.29
CA LYS A 129 8.09 3.44 6.10
C LYS A 129 7.19 4.62 6.48
N TYR A 130 6.36 5.10 5.58
CA TYR A 130 5.63 6.34 5.74
C TYR A 130 4.16 6.17 6.12
N SER A 131 3.65 4.93 6.13
CA SER A 131 2.28 4.67 6.58
C SER A 131 2.22 4.19 8.03
N GLN A 132 1.12 4.56 8.70
CA GLN A 132 0.81 4.10 10.05
C GLN A 132 -0.19 2.94 10.06
N ALA A 133 -0.83 2.68 8.93
CA ALA A 133 -1.75 1.58 8.73
C ALA A 133 -1.89 1.29 7.23
N PHE A 134 -2.29 0.07 6.93
CA PHE A 134 -2.71 -0.34 5.59
C PHE A 134 -4.20 -0.66 5.61
N VAL A 135 -4.94 -0.05 4.69
CA VAL A 135 -6.35 -0.32 4.41
C VAL A 135 -6.44 -1.06 3.09
N ILE A 136 -6.98 -2.26 3.14
CA ILE A 136 -7.00 -3.21 2.02
C ILE A 136 -8.45 -3.38 1.57
N LEU A 137 -8.80 -2.76 0.47
CA LEU A 137 -10.07 -2.93 -0.23
C LEU A 137 -10.04 -4.18 -1.12
N PRO A 138 -11.19 -4.71 -1.57
CA PRO A 138 -11.22 -5.78 -2.56
C PRO A 138 -10.32 -5.49 -3.75
N GLY A 139 -9.44 -6.44 -4.11
CA GLY A 139 -8.47 -6.20 -5.15
C GLY A 139 -7.77 -7.45 -5.67
N GLY A 140 -6.90 -7.28 -6.65
CA GLY A 140 -6.18 -8.36 -7.30
C GLY A 140 -4.80 -8.63 -6.72
N PHE A 141 -3.92 -9.23 -7.54
CA PHE A 141 -2.57 -9.64 -7.12
C PHE A 141 -1.72 -8.50 -6.57
N GLY A 142 -1.79 -7.30 -7.14
CA GLY A 142 -1.04 -6.15 -6.63
C GLY A 142 -1.50 -5.74 -5.23
N THR A 143 -2.80 -5.82 -4.94
CA THR A 143 -3.35 -5.57 -3.60
C THR A 143 -2.91 -6.63 -2.60
N LEU A 144 -2.94 -7.90 -3.01
CA LEU A 144 -2.50 -9.04 -2.19
C LEU A 144 -0.98 -8.99 -1.93
N ASP A 145 -0.19 -8.59 -2.91
CA ASP A 145 1.27 -8.45 -2.80
C ASP A 145 1.66 -7.46 -1.70
N GLU A 146 1.04 -6.28 -1.67
CA GLU A 146 1.30 -5.29 -0.61
C GLU A 146 0.79 -5.75 0.76
N MET A 147 -0.36 -6.40 0.79
CA MET A 147 -0.94 -6.95 2.02
C MET A 147 -0.03 -8.03 2.63
N PHE A 148 0.41 -9.01 1.84
CA PHE A 148 1.24 -10.10 2.35
C PHE A 148 2.65 -9.65 2.71
N GLU A 149 3.20 -8.64 2.03
CA GLU A 149 4.46 -8.03 2.46
C GLU A 149 4.32 -7.40 3.85
N ALA A 150 3.28 -6.58 4.07
CA ALA A 150 3.02 -5.97 5.37
C ALA A 150 2.88 -7.03 6.48
N ILE A 151 2.07 -8.07 6.24
CA ILE A 151 1.90 -9.19 7.18
C ILE A 151 3.24 -9.84 7.51
N THR A 152 4.05 -10.14 6.48
CA THR A 152 5.34 -10.80 6.65
C THR A 152 6.31 -9.93 7.45
N LEU A 153 6.38 -8.65 7.16
CA LEU A 153 7.25 -7.71 7.88
C LEU A 153 6.84 -7.55 9.34
N ILE A 154 5.55 -7.52 9.65
CA ILE A 154 5.01 -7.45 11.01
C ILE A 154 5.29 -8.77 11.74
N GLN A 155 4.94 -9.92 11.14
CA GLN A 155 5.17 -11.26 11.70
C GLN A 155 6.64 -11.50 12.05
N THR A 156 7.54 -11.13 11.14
CA THR A 156 8.99 -11.30 11.32
C THR A 156 9.65 -10.20 12.15
N LYS A 157 8.88 -9.24 12.65
CA LYS A 157 9.35 -8.07 13.43
C LYS A 157 10.40 -7.23 12.68
N LYS A 158 10.32 -7.18 11.35
CA LYS A 158 11.17 -6.32 10.51
C LYS A 158 10.65 -4.91 10.39
N THR A 159 9.38 -4.70 10.73
CA THR A 159 8.79 -3.38 10.92
C THR A 159 8.06 -3.31 12.27
N ARG A 160 7.77 -2.10 12.74
CA ARG A 160 6.87 -1.91 13.87
C ARG A 160 5.48 -2.46 13.52
N PRO A 161 4.76 -3.02 14.49
CA PRO A 161 3.39 -3.45 14.23
C PRO A 161 2.51 -2.23 13.94
N PHE A 162 1.71 -2.34 12.88
CA PHE A 162 0.67 -1.38 12.51
C PHE A 162 -0.58 -2.12 12.02
N PRO A 163 -1.78 -1.51 12.08
CA PRO A 163 -3.00 -2.16 11.61
C PRO A 163 -2.97 -2.46 10.11
N VAL A 164 -3.30 -3.69 9.73
CA VAL A 164 -3.64 -4.09 8.37
C VAL A 164 -5.12 -4.42 8.37
N VAL A 165 -5.93 -3.54 7.77
CA VAL A 165 -7.39 -3.62 7.87
C VAL A 165 -7.98 -4.05 6.54
N LEU A 166 -8.56 -5.26 6.50
CA LEU A 166 -9.35 -5.75 5.37
C LEU A 166 -10.74 -5.13 5.43
N VAL A 167 -11.13 -4.48 4.36
CA VAL A 167 -12.43 -3.79 4.27
C VAL A 167 -13.29 -4.47 3.23
N ASP A 168 -14.38 -5.07 3.68
CA ASP A 168 -15.46 -5.54 2.82
C ASP A 168 -16.76 -5.68 3.64
N ASP A 169 -17.89 -5.59 2.96
CA ASP A 169 -19.22 -5.79 3.51
C ASP A 169 -20.01 -6.87 2.77
N ASP A 170 -19.38 -7.56 1.81
CA ASP A 170 -19.97 -8.61 0.99
C ASP A 170 -19.25 -9.97 1.06
N GLY A 171 -18.21 -10.07 1.90
CA GLY A 171 -17.49 -11.31 2.15
C GLY A 171 -16.39 -11.63 1.14
N PHE A 172 -15.90 -10.64 0.40
CA PHE A 172 -14.81 -10.82 -0.57
C PHE A 172 -13.59 -11.53 0.04
N TRP A 173 -13.26 -11.21 1.29
CA TRP A 173 -12.09 -11.76 1.99
C TRP A 173 -12.34 -13.08 2.70
N ASP A 174 -13.59 -13.56 2.80
CA ASP A 174 -13.92 -14.75 3.59
C ASP A 174 -13.16 -16.00 3.13
N GLY A 175 -13.11 -16.27 1.83
CA GLY A 175 -12.39 -17.42 1.31
C GLY A 175 -10.89 -17.39 1.58
N LEU A 176 -10.26 -16.20 1.59
CA LEU A 176 -8.86 -16.04 1.91
C LEU A 176 -8.61 -16.27 3.41
N LEU A 177 -9.46 -15.71 4.26
CA LEU A 177 -9.36 -15.86 5.72
C LEU A 177 -9.58 -17.30 6.14
N ASP A 178 -10.58 -17.96 5.56
CA ASP A 178 -10.85 -19.38 5.78
C ASP A 178 -9.65 -20.25 5.37
N TRP A 179 -9.03 -19.94 4.24
CA TRP A 179 -7.84 -20.67 3.81
C TRP A 179 -6.65 -20.44 4.74
N ILE A 180 -6.45 -19.22 5.22
CA ILE A 180 -5.39 -18.90 6.20
C ILE A 180 -5.61 -19.74 7.48
N GLU A 181 -6.82 -19.74 8.05
CA GLU A 181 -7.12 -20.47 9.28
C GLU A 181 -7.09 -22.00 9.06
N ASN A 182 -7.86 -22.49 8.10
CA ASN A 182 -8.09 -23.92 7.91
C ASN A 182 -6.97 -24.63 7.14
N THR A 183 -6.02 -23.89 6.56
CA THR A 183 -4.90 -24.47 5.84
C THR A 183 -3.55 -24.02 6.42
N LEU A 184 -3.26 -22.72 6.51
CA LEU A 184 -1.94 -22.28 6.95
C LEU A 184 -1.73 -22.53 8.45
N VAL A 185 -2.67 -22.14 9.29
CA VAL A 185 -2.60 -22.38 10.74
C VAL A 185 -2.68 -23.87 11.02
N ALA A 186 -3.69 -24.55 10.49
CA ALA A 186 -3.92 -25.99 10.73
C ALA A 186 -2.73 -26.87 10.31
N ARG A 187 -1.97 -26.44 9.28
CA ARG A 187 -0.76 -27.16 8.82
C ARG A 187 0.53 -26.59 9.40
N GLY A 188 0.47 -25.69 10.36
CA GLY A 188 1.64 -25.09 11.02
C GLY A 188 2.54 -24.27 10.07
N LYS A 189 1.97 -23.67 9.02
CA LYS A 189 2.69 -22.79 8.11
C LYS A 189 2.82 -21.37 8.64
N VAL A 190 1.92 -20.99 9.52
CA VAL A 190 1.94 -19.77 10.32
C VAL A 190 1.54 -20.12 11.77
N SER A 191 1.87 -19.25 12.71
CA SER A 191 1.49 -19.43 14.12
C SER A 191 0.01 -19.12 14.33
N ALA A 192 -0.63 -19.71 15.32
CA ALA A 192 -2.04 -19.50 15.62
C ALA A 192 -2.41 -18.02 15.91
N GLY A 193 -1.45 -17.21 16.33
CA GLY A 193 -1.66 -15.78 16.59
C GLY A 193 -1.45 -14.88 15.37
N ASP A 194 -0.86 -15.38 14.28
CA ASP A 194 -0.50 -14.55 13.12
C ASP A 194 -1.73 -14.00 12.38
N PRO A 195 -2.87 -14.72 12.24
CA PRO A 195 -4.06 -14.16 11.62
C PRO A 195 -4.60 -12.89 12.30
N ALA A 196 -4.31 -12.69 13.60
CA ALA A 196 -4.71 -11.49 14.32
C ALA A 196 -4.02 -10.19 13.86
N ILE A 197 -2.99 -10.29 13.01
CA ILE A 197 -2.39 -9.13 12.33
C ILE A 197 -3.43 -8.48 11.41
N LEU A 198 -4.29 -9.29 10.79
CA LEU A 198 -5.38 -8.83 9.94
C LEU A 198 -6.58 -8.41 10.81
N ARG A 199 -7.05 -7.21 10.60
CA ARG A 199 -8.29 -6.70 11.19
C ARG A 199 -9.36 -6.65 10.12
N ARG A 200 -10.62 -6.78 10.49
CA ARG A 200 -11.76 -6.63 9.55
C ARG A 200 -12.55 -5.38 9.89
N ALA A 201 -13.02 -4.71 8.85
CA ALA A 201 -13.96 -3.60 8.93
C ALA A 201 -14.94 -3.68 7.75
N ARG A 202 -16.16 -3.20 7.95
CA ARG A 202 -17.20 -3.14 6.92
C ARG A 202 -17.38 -1.73 6.38
N THR A 203 -17.03 -0.74 7.18
CA THR A 203 -17.28 0.68 6.89
C THR A 203 -16.03 1.53 7.13
N PRO A 204 -15.91 2.70 6.49
CA PRO A 204 -14.85 3.66 6.79
C PRO A 204 -14.80 4.08 8.26
N ALA A 205 -15.96 4.20 8.92
CA ALA A 205 -16.04 4.55 10.34
C ALA A 205 -15.39 3.49 11.24
N GLU A 206 -15.61 2.20 10.95
CA GLU A 206 -14.97 1.09 11.66
C GLU A 206 -13.45 1.09 11.46
N VAL A 207 -12.98 1.42 10.25
CA VAL A 207 -11.54 1.58 9.98
C VAL A 207 -10.96 2.68 10.86
N VAL A 208 -11.56 3.86 10.86
CA VAL A 208 -11.11 4.99 11.69
C VAL A 208 -11.06 4.62 13.17
N GLU A 209 -12.05 3.89 13.67
CA GLU A 209 -12.07 3.42 15.05
C GLU A 209 -10.93 2.44 15.35
N ILE A 210 -10.64 1.50 14.45
CA ILE A 210 -9.50 0.59 14.58
C ILE A 210 -8.18 1.40 14.63
N LEU A 211 -8.03 2.42 13.77
CA LEU A 211 -6.82 3.25 13.74
C LEU A 211 -6.62 4.03 15.04
N ARG A 212 -7.68 4.59 15.61
CA ARG A 212 -7.65 5.36 16.87
C ARG A 212 -7.35 4.50 18.08
N THR A 213 -7.87 3.28 18.10
CA THR A 213 -7.72 2.36 19.25
C THR A 213 -6.45 1.55 19.20
N THR A 214 -5.81 1.42 18.04
CA THR A 214 -4.54 0.70 17.90
C THR A 214 -3.38 1.64 18.22
N LYS A 215 -2.74 1.42 19.39
CA LYS A 215 -1.50 2.16 19.71
C LYS A 215 -0.38 1.72 18.77
N VAL A 216 -0.07 2.54 17.80
CA VAL A 216 1.14 2.37 17.00
C VAL A 216 2.31 2.97 17.77
N PRO A 217 3.37 2.20 18.09
CA PRO A 217 4.52 2.75 18.78
C PRO A 217 5.11 3.94 17.99
N GLU A 218 5.46 5.02 18.69
CA GLU A 218 6.11 6.16 18.04
C GLU A 218 7.38 5.72 17.30
N LYS A 219 7.67 6.39 16.17
CA LYS A 219 8.91 6.16 15.43
C LYS A 219 10.07 6.43 16.40
N ALA A 220 10.90 5.41 16.67
CA ALA A 220 12.24 5.68 17.15
C ALA A 220 12.93 6.56 16.10
N ARG A 221 13.34 7.77 16.50
CA ARG A 221 14.05 8.75 15.67
C ARG A 221 15.38 8.19 15.19
#